data_9ece58320477d19ee3ad1bd54bc937a8
#
_entry.id   9ece58320477d19ee3ad1bd54bc937a8
#
_cell.length_a   1.000
_cell.length_b   1.000
_cell.length_c   1.000
_cell.angle_alpha   90.00
_cell.angle_beta   90.00
_cell.angle_gamma   90.00
#
_symmetry.space_group_name_H-M   'P 1'
#
loop_
_entity.id
_entity.type
_entity.pdbx_description
1 polymer ?
#
loop_
_entity_poly.entity_id
_entity_poly.type
_entity_poly.pdbx_seq_one_letter_code
_entity_poly.pdbx_strand_id
1 'polypeptide(L)'
;MKAAARVEGLVAPGFEAVAAEFERNFAKRGEIGAAVAAYWRGQKVVDLWGGRRTLKGDAPWQQGTMVAVMSSTKGLAAMTLALANSRGWLDYEAPVARYWPEFAQNGKAAVTVRQLLGHEAGLVLLDEKLTLEKLRDLDYLARMLARQKPAWPPGTRHGYHTMSIGLYMQELIRRVDPAGRTLGQLFHEAIATPLGLEFYIGLPAEIPGERLAELKTLSRTRALLALPTTPSPLLKKILAPNSLLRRSMLLADLDMNDRRSLAIELTAGNGVGTARAIARAYAVFADGGAELGITPKTFASVTAPPEVARPLDEVLGLPSYFSLGFLRPGPDVSFGSSPRAFGAPGAGGSFGFADPDARLGYAYVMNKMDFYLSDDPREKPLREALYRAIGRLSARAPAPELAGALGLS
;
A
#
# COMPACT_ATOMS: atom_id res chain seq x y z
N MET A 1 22.88 -19.75 -21.93
CA MET A 1 22.32 -19.64 -20.57
C MET A 1 22.32 -18.17 -20.18
N LYS A 2 21.20 -17.57 -19.79
CA LYS A 2 21.23 -16.22 -19.20
C LYS A 2 21.99 -16.31 -17.87
N ALA A 3 22.96 -15.41 -17.66
CA ALA A 3 23.64 -15.30 -16.39
C ALA A 3 22.60 -15.20 -15.26
N ALA A 4 22.82 -15.93 -14.17
CA ALA A 4 21.95 -15.81 -13.01
C ALA A 4 21.96 -14.35 -12.55
N ALA A 5 20.77 -13.79 -12.28
CA ALA A 5 20.69 -12.43 -11.78
C ALA A 5 21.44 -12.36 -10.43
N ARG A 6 22.37 -11.42 -10.31
CA ARG A 6 23.09 -11.21 -9.05
C ARG A 6 22.12 -10.61 -8.04
N VAL A 7 22.01 -11.25 -6.88
CA VAL A 7 21.32 -10.72 -5.70
C VAL A 7 22.36 -10.10 -4.77
N GLU A 8 22.09 -8.91 -4.29
CA GLU A 8 22.95 -8.13 -3.40
C GLU A 8 22.15 -7.66 -2.18
N GLY A 9 22.84 -7.25 -1.14
CA GLY A 9 22.23 -6.61 0.02
C GLY A 9 22.61 -7.27 1.35
N LEU A 10 21.71 -7.17 2.33
CA LEU A 10 21.91 -7.61 3.70
C LEU A 10 20.88 -8.66 4.09
N VAL A 11 21.36 -9.71 4.73
CA VAL A 11 20.53 -10.70 5.43
C VAL A 11 21.14 -10.93 6.81
N ALA A 12 20.38 -10.70 7.86
CA ALA A 12 20.80 -10.96 9.22
C ALA A 12 20.87 -12.50 9.49
N PRO A 13 21.75 -12.94 10.40
CA PRO A 13 21.81 -14.36 10.78
C PRO A 13 20.44 -14.94 11.16
N GLY A 14 20.14 -16.11 10.58
CA GLY A 14 18.86 -16.80 10.77
C GLY A 14 17.77 -16.48 9.73
N PHE A 15 18.00 -15.49 8.85
CA PHE A 15 17.08 -15.11 7.78
C PHE A 15 17.54 -15.54 6.38
N GLU A 16 18.56 -16.38 6.26
CA GLU A 16 19.17 -16.81 4.98
C GLU A 16 18.17 -17.49 4.04
N ALA A 17 17.14 -18.11 4.59
CA ALA A 17 16.06 -18.70 3.79
C ALA A 17 15.29 -17.67 2.96
N VAL A 18 15.23 -16.40 3.39
CA VAL A 18 14.59 -15.33 2.61
C VAL A 18 15.44 -15.00 1.39
N ALA A 19 16.78 -14.95 1.53
CA ALA A 19 17.69 -14.74 0.39
C ALA A 19 17.56 -15.87 -0.64
N ALA A 20 17.54 -17.12 -0.19
CA ALA A 20 17.37 -18.28 -1.06
C ALA A 20 16.05 -18.23 -1.85
N GLU A 21 14.94 -17.81 -1.23
CA GLU A 21 13.66 -17.63 -1.92
C GLU A 21 13.70 -16.43 -2.90
N PHE A 22 14.41 -15.35 -2.54
CA PHE A 22 14.56 -14.20 -3.42
C PHE A 22 15.37 -14.53 -4.68
N GLU A 23 16.45 -15.29 -4.56
CA GLU A 23 17.24 -15.80 -5.69
C GLU A 23 16.38 -16.71 -6.61
N ARG A 24 15.51 -17.54 -6.01
CA ARG A 24 14.56 -18.37 -6.79
C ARG A 24 13.59 -17.56 -7.64
N ASN A 25 13.27 -16.32 -7.26
CA ASN A 25 12.41 -15.45 -8.09
C ASN A 25 13.05 -15.21 -9.46
N PHE A 26 14.34 -14.97 -9.51
CA PHE A 26 15.08 -14.76 -10.75
C PHE A 26 15.32 -16.07 -11.51
N ALA A 27 15.67 -17.13 -10.80
CA ALA A 27 16.02 -18.41 -11.41
C ALA A 27 14.79 -19.16 -11.95
N LYS A 28 13.62 -19.09 -11.26
CA LYS A 28 12.48 -19.98 -11.52
C LYS A 28 11.14 -19.26 -11.72
N ARG A 29 10.95 -18.04 -11.17
CA ARG A 29 9.64 -17.35 -11.21
C ARG A 29 9.62 -16.21 -12.22
N GLY A 30 10.73 -16.07 -13.01
CA GLY A 30 10.84 -15.15 -14.12
C GLY A 30 10.82 -13.69 -13.72
N GLU A 31 11.37 -13.34 -12.54
CA GLU A 31 11.57 -11.96 -12.10
C GLU A 31 12.56 -11.25 -13.04
N ILE A 32 12.39 -9.93 -13.23
CA ILE A 32 13.29 -9.08 -14.01
C ILE A 32 14.18 -8.27 -13.07
N GLY A 33 13.57 -7.49 -12.21
CA GLY A 33 14.21 -6.72 -11.17
C GLY A 33 13.27 -6.56 -9.99
N ALA A 34 13.79 -6.67 -8.76
CA ALA A 34 13.00 -6.59 -7.54
C ALA A 34 13.85 -6.20 -6.34
N ALA A 35 13.19 -5.82 -5.26
CA ALA A 35 13.77 -5.67 -3.94
C ALA A 35 12.81 -6.16 -2.86
N VAL A 36 13.36 -6.67 -1.75
CA VAL A 36 12.63 -7.06 -0.55
C VAL A 36 13.33 -6.51 0.68
N ALA A 37 12.57 -5.98 1.63
CA ALA A 37 13.10 -5.52 2.90
C ALA A 37 12.20 -5.91 4.06
N ALA A 38 12.81 -6.17 5.21
CA ALA A 38 12.10 -6.44 6.45
C ALA A 38 12.84 -5.83 7.64
N TYR A 39 12.05 -5.24 8.54
CA TYR A 39 12.50 -4.77 9.84
C TYR A 39 11.75 -5.55 10.92
N TRP A 40 12.49 -6.21 11.79
CA TRP A 40 11.94 -6.96 12.91
C TRP A 40 12.45 -6.38 14.22
N ARG A 41 11.52 -6.04 15.13
CA ARG A 41 11.81 -5.39 16.42
C ARG A 41 12.70 -4.14 16.24
N GLY A 42 12.39 -3.31 15.24
CA GLY A 42 13.12 -2.10 14.90
C GLY A 42 14.44 -2.32 14.14
N GLN A 43 14.94 -3.56 14.03
CA GLN A 43 16.19 -3.87 13.34
C GLN A 43 15.96 -4.31 11.90
N LYS A 44 16.76 -3.82 10.98
CA LYS A 44 16.72 -4.23 9.57
C LYS A 44 17.35 -5.61 9.44
N VAL A 45 16.51 -6.65 9.18
CA VAL A 45 16.94 -8.05 9.11
C VAL A 45 17.07 -8.57 7.68
N VAL A 46 16.37 -7.94 6.73
CA VAL A 46 16.47 -8.24 5.29
C VAL A 46 16.47 -6.93 4.53
N ASP A 47 17.35 -6.81 3.54
CA ASP A 47 17.42 -5.70 2.60
C ASP A 47 18.13 -6.18 1.34
N LEU A 48 17.38 -6.81 0.42
CA LEU A 48 17.90 -7.45 -0.77
C LEU A 48 17.34 -6.79 -2.03
N TRP A 49 18.17 -6.72 -3.05
CA TRP A 49 17.80 -6.29 -4.39
C TRP A 49 18.55 -7.12 -5.44
N GLY A 50 18.00 -7.17 -6.65
CA GLY A 50 18.64 -7.92 -7.74
C GLY A 50 17.96 -7.76 -9.07
N GLY A 51 18.59 -8.31 -10.10
CA GLY A 51 18.11 -8.27 -11.47
C GLY A 51 18.37 -6.93 -12.15
N ARG A 52 17.46 -6.51 -13.04
CA ARG A 52 17.62 -5.34 -13.90
C ARG A 52 16.54 -4.30 -13.64
N ARG A 53 16.91 -3.02 -13.64
CA ARG A 53 15.95 -1.90 -13.55
C ARG A 53 15.34 -1.55 -14.92
N THR A 54 15.98 -1.89 -16.03
CA THR A 54 15.50 -1.61 -17.39
C THR A 54 14.91 -2.86 -18.05
N LEU A 55 13.94 -2.66 -18.93
CA LEU A 55 13.33 -3.74 -19.72
C LEU A 55 14.18 -4.12 -20.91
N LYS A 56 14.86 -3.12 -21.49
CA LYS A 56 15.85 -3.30 -22.55
C LYS A 56 17.24 -3.01 -22.00
N GLY A 57 18.25 -3.77 -22.45
CA GLY A 57 19.62 -3.65 -21.91
C GLY A 57 19.79 -4.34 -20.56
N ASP A 58 20.92 -4.07 -19.90
CA ASP A 58 21.39 -4.79 -18.71
C ASP A 58 21.67 -3.88 -17.50
N ALA A 59 21.04 -2.68 -17.46
CA ALA A 59 21.21 -1.79 -16.33
C ALA A 59 20.76 -2.47 -15.02
N PRO A 60 21.66 -2.69 -14.05
CA PRO A 60 21.35 -3.47 -12.86
C PRO A 60 20.38 -2.72 -11.94
N TRP A 61 19.57 -3.48 -11.21
CA TRP A 61 18.88 -2.97 -10.04
C TRP A 61 19.90 -2.73 -8.93
N GLN A 62 19.94 -1.53 -8.40
CA GLN A 62 20.87 -1.10 -7.37
C GLN A 62 20.12 -0.86 -6.04
N GLN A 63 20.85 -0.68 -4.95
CA GLN A 63 20.32 -0.40 -3.62
C GLN A 63 19.30 0.75 -3.58
N GLY A 64 19.59 1.83 -4.33
CA GLY A 64 18.74 3.02 -4.40
C GLY A 64 17.76 3.03 -5.58
N THR A 65 17.58 1.91 -6.28
CA THR A 65 16.58 1.82 -7.36
C THR A 65 15.18 1.89 -6.80
N MET A 66 14.39 2.82 -7.32
CA MET A 66 12.99 3.05 -6.98
C MET A 66 12.08 2.57 -8.11
N VAL A 67 10.88 2.19 -7.76
CA VAL A 67 9.86 1.75 -8.73
C VAL A 67 8.49 2.27 -8.33
N ALA A 68 7.61 2.47 -9.31
CA ALA A 68 6.20 2.74 -9.06
C ALA A 68 5.53 1.50 -8.43
N VAL A 69 4.91 1.67 -7.25
CA VAL A 69 4.42 0.56 -6.42
C VAL A 69 2.90 0.39 -6.48
N MET A 70 2.25 1.01 -7.42
CA MET A 70 0.81 0.91 -7.61
C MET A 70 0.04 1.16 -6.28
N SER A 71 -0.98 0.37 -5.99
CA SER A 71 -1.83 0.55 -4.80
C SER A 71 -1.12 0.35 -3.46
N SER A 72 0.14 -0.14 -3.42
CA SER A 72 0.92 -0.10 -2.17
C SER A 72 1.11 1.34 -1.65
N THR A 73 0.96 2.33 -2.53
CA THR A 73 0.89 3.76 -2.18
C THR A 73 -0.18 4.09 -1.16
N LYS A 74 -1.36 3.41 -1.22
CA LYS A 74 -2.49 3.67 -0.31
C LYS A 74 -2.13 3.50 1.16
N GLY A 75 -1.25 2.53 1.47
CA GLY A 75 -0.80 2.30 2.84
C GLY A 75 -0.02 3.49 3.41
N LEU A 76 0.89 4.08 2.60
CA LEU A 76 1.66 5.26 3.01
C LEU A 76 0.73 6.50 3.12
N ALA A 77 -0.23 6.61 2.20
CA ALA A 77 -1.27 7.65 2.29
C ALA A 77 -2.14 7.49 3.54
N ALA A 78 -2.54 6.27 3.90
CA ALA A 78 -3.29 5.98 5.11
C ALA A 78 -2.49 6.29 6.39
N MET A 79 -1.17 6.05 6.40
CA MET A 79 -0.28 6.48 7.48
C MET A 79 -0.29 8.00 7.68
N THR A 80 -0.37 8.76 6.60
CA THR A 80 -0.47 10.24 6.65
C THR A 80 -1.79 10.68 7.28
N LEU A 81 -2.89 10.00 6.96
CA LEU A 81 -4.18 10.25 7.62
C LEU A 81 -4.17 9.84 9.10
N ALA A 82 -3.46 8.75 9.46
CA ALA A 82 -3.28 8.38 10.87
C ALA A 82 -2.47 9.42 11.65
N LEU A 83 -1.48 10.04 11.01
CA LEU A 83 -0.74 11.17 11.60
C LEU A 83 -1.66 12.38 11.80
N ALA A 84 -2.48 12.74 10.82
CA ALA A 84 -3.45 13.82 10.94
C ALA A 84 -4.48 13.55 12.05
N ASN A 85 -4.94 12.31 12.21
CA ASN A 85 -5.79 11.90 13.33
C ASN A 85 -5.07 12.04 14.67
N SER A 86 -3.83 11.62 14.79
CA SER A 86 -3.02 11.73 16.00
C SER A 86 -2.76 13.18 16.41
N ARG A 87 -2.68 14.09 15.45
CA ARG A 87 -2.54 15.55 15.66
C ARG A 87 -3.86 16.23 16.01
N GLY A 88 -4.99 15.49 16.04
CA GLY A 88 -6.31 16.03 16.30
C GLY A 88 -6.90 16.82 15.14
N TRP A 89 -6.29 16.79 13.95
CA TRP A 89 -6.79 17.48 12.75
C TRP A 89 -7.96 16.75 12.11
N LEU A 90 -8.00 15.42 12.23
CA LEU A 90 -8.97 14.54 11.63
C LEU A 90 -9.51 13.56 12.66
N ASP A 91 -10.84 13.46 12.76
CA ASP A 91 -11.52 12.43 13.56
C ASP A 91 -12.15 11.40 12.60
N TYR A 92 -11.83 10.14 12.79
CA TYR A 92 -12.35 9.05 11.96
C TYR A 92 -13.87 8.88 12.07
N GLU A 93 -14.46 9.22 13.20
CA GLU A 93 -15.89 9.10 13.42
C GLU A 93 -16.69 10.34 12.96
N ALA A 94 -16.00 11.43 12.67
CA ALA A 94 -16.66 12.64 12.18
C ALA A 94 -17.13 12.46 10.74
N PRO A 95 -18.27 13.07 10.37
CA PRO A 95 -18.65 13.19 8.96
C PRO A 95 -17.59 13.92 8.15
N VAL A 96 -17.31 13.44 6.93
CA VAL A 96 -16.41 14.12 5.96
C VAL A 96 -16.85 15.56 5.76
N ALA A 97 -18.16 15.80 5.71
CA ALA A 97 -18.74 17.13 5.54
C ALA A 97 -18.36 18.15 6.65
N ARG A 98 -17.87 17.68 7.82
CA ARG A 98 -17.32 18.58 8.86
C ARG A 98 -16.09 19.33 8.37
N TYR A 99 -15.27 18.66 7.57
CA TYR A 99 -14.02 19.22 7.03
C TYR A 99 -14.18 19.75 5.60
N TRP A 100 -15.17 19.21 4.91
CA TRP A 100 -15.46 19.49 3.52
C TRP A 100 -16.99 19.66 3.31
N PRO A 101 -17.56 20.85 3.64
CA PRO A 101 -19.01 21.08 3.60
C PRO A 101 -19.66 20.76 2.25
N GLU A 102 -18.96 21.04 1.15
CA GLU A 102 -19.45 20.79 -0.21
C GLU A 102 -19.62 19.30 -0.53
N PHE A 103 -18.98 18.42 0.24
CA PHE A 103 -19.12 16.97 0.12
C PHE A 103 -20.52 16.47 0.50
N ALA A 104 -21.28 17.21 1.32
CA ALA A 104 -22.58 16.77 1.87
C ALA A 104 -23.65 16.45 0.80
N GLN A 105 -23.41 16.76 -0.46
CA GLN A 105 -24.31 16.56 -1.59
C GLN A 105 -24.62 15.08 -1.85
N ASN A 106 -25.75 14.80 -2.52
CA ASN A 106 -26.12 13.48 -3.05
C ASN A 106 -26.15 12.37 -1.98
N GLY A 107 -26.66 12.68 -0.79
CA GLY A 107 -26.83 11.71 0.31
C GLY A 107 -25.55 11.40 1.08
N LYS A 108 -24.48 12.22 0.92
CA LYS A 108 -23.19 12.00 1.59
C LYS A 108 -22.99 12.77 2.91
N ALA A 109 -23.99 13.53 3.37
CA ALA A 109 -23.85 14.40 4.55
C ALA A 109 -23.39 13.65 5.81
N ALA A 110 -23.84 12.42 6.01
CA ALA A 110 -23.54 11.60 7.18
C ALA A 110 -22.37 10.62 6.97
N VAL A 111 -21.73 10.60 5.80
CA VAL A 111 -20.60 9.70 5.52
C VAL A 111 -19.43 10.07 6.41
N THR A 112 -19.04 9.14 7.29
CA THR A 112 -17.89 9.35 8.18
C THR A 112 -16.57 9.14 7.44
N VAL A 113 -15.49 9.72 7.98
CA VAL A 113 -14.14 9.47 7.47
C VAL A 113 -13.81 7.97 7.51
N ARG A 114 -14.22 7.25 8.58
CA ARG A 114 -14.06 5.80 8.68
C ARG A 114 -14.73 5.06 7.52
N GLN A 115 -15.98 5.37 7.22
CA GLN A 115 -16.70 4.75 6.10
C GLN A 115 -16.05 5.03 4.74
N LEU A 116 -15.58 6.26 4.52
CA LEU A 116 -14.85 6.60 3.30
C LEU A 116 -13.57 5.77 3.18
N LEU A 117 -12.75 5.72 4.23
CA LEU A 117 -11.48 4.97 4.26
C LEU A 117 -11.69 3.45 4.34
N GLY A 118 -12.86 2.98 4.79
CA GLY A 118 -13.28 1.58 4.77
C GLY A 118 -13.89 1.14 3.42
N HIS A 119 -13.88 2.02 2.42
CA HIS A 119 -14.47 1.75 1.11
C HIS A 119 -15.99 1.52 1.11
N GLU A 120 -16.71 2.11 2.07
CA GLU A 120 -18.16 1.96 2.24
C GLU A 120 -18.97 3.12 1.64
N ALA A 121 -18.30 4.19 1.21
CA ALA A 121 -18.95 5.41 0.73
C ALA A 121 -19.62 5.28 -0.65
N GLY A 122 -19.38 4.19 -1.41
CA GLY A 122 -19.91 4.02 -2.77
C GLY A 122 -19.29 4.93 -3.82
N LEU A 123 -18.22 5.62 -3.51
CA LEU A 123 -17.56 6.62 -4.37
C LEU A 123 -16.48 6.00 -5.28
N VAL A 124 -16.81 4.86 -5.89
CA VAL A 124 -15.89 4.03 -6.70
C VAL A 124 -15.69 4.55 -8.11
N LEU A 125 -16.58 5.39 -8.61
CA LEU A 125 -16.56 5.93 -9.98
C LEU A 125 -16.30 7.44 -9.97
N LEU A 126 -15.91 7.95 -11.12
CA LEU A 126 -15.98 9.37 -11.46
C LEU A 126 -16.86 9.53 -12.71
N ASP A 127 -17.59 10.64 -12.79
CA ASP A 127 -18.50 10.92 -13.91
C ASP A 127 -17.74 11.25 -15.20
N GLU A 128 -16.45 11.56 -15.09
CA GLU A 128 -15.58 11.89 -16.21
C GLU A 128 -14.20 11.25 -16.11
N LYS A 129 -13.56 11.07 -17.25
CA LYS A 129 -12.15 10.66 -17.33
C LYS A 129 -11.24 11.86 -17.10
N LEU A 130 -10.24 11.67 -16.23
CA LEU A 130 -9.31 12.73 -15.87
C LEU A 130 -8.09 12.75 -16.81
N THR A 131 -7.73 13.93 -17.28
CA THR A 131 -6.43 14.18 -17.95
C THR A 131 -5.36 14.49 -16.89
N LEU A 132 -4.08 14.44 -17.29
CA LEU A 132 -2.97 14.85 -16.41
C LEU A 132 -3.11 16.30 -15.94
N GLU A 133 -3.67 17.18 -16.77
CA GLU A 133 -3.94 18.58 -16.45
C GLU A 133 -5.01 18.68 -15.33
N LYS A 134 -6.15 18.00 -15.51
CA LYS A 134 -7.21 17.94 -14.50
C LYS A 134 -6.74 17.36 -13.18
N LEU A 135 -5.86 16.37 -13.20
CA LEU A 135 -5.28 15.78 -11.99
C LEU A 135 -4.37 16.74 -11.22
N ARG A 136 -3.83 17.77 -11.86
CA ARG A 136 -3.04 18.83 -11.23
C ARG A 136 -3.90 19.97 -10.66
N ASP A 137 -5.12 20.14 -11.13
CA ASP A 137 -6.05 21.16 -10.63
C ASP A 137 -6.84 20.59 -9.43
N LEU A 138 -6.28 20.78 -8.24
CA LEU A 138 -6.86 20.27 -6.99
C LEU A 138 -8.22 20.89 -6.68
N ASP A 139 -8.46 22.15 -7.07
CA ASP A 139 -9.75 22.81 -6.84
C ASP A 139 -10.82 22.30 -7.80
N TYR A 140 -10.44 22.03 -9.05
CA TYR A 140 -11.32 21.33 -9.98
C TYR A 140 -11.69 19.94 -9.44
N LEU A 141 -10.70 19.15 -8.97
CA LEU A 141 -10.94 17.83 -8.39
C LEU A 141 -11.87 17.91 -7.18
N ALA A 142 -11.63 18.84 -6.26
CA ALA A 142 -12.49 19.03 -5.10
C ALA A 142 -13.95 19.29 -5.48
N ARG A 143 -14.19 20.19 -6.43
CA ARG A 143 -15.56 20.47 -6.92
C ARG A 143 -16.21 19.28 -7.60
N MET A 144 -15.47 18.53 -8.39
CA MET A 144 -15.94 17.33 -9.10
C MET A 144 -16.27 16.21 -8.11
N LEU A 145 -15.37 15.91 -7.17
CA LEU A 145 -15.53 14.86 -6.16
C LEU A 145 -16.69 15.18 -5.20
N ALA A 146 -16.86 16.46 -4.82
CA ALA A 146 -17.99 16.87 -3.97
C ALA A 146 -19.35 16.57 -4.62
N ARG A 147 -19.46 16.71 -5.96
CA ARG A 147 -20.69 16.44 -6.72
C ARG A 147 -20.90 14.97 -7.05
N GLN A 148 -19.86 14.12 -6.91
CA GLN A 148 -19.94 12.72 -7.29
C GLN A 148 -21.05 12.00 -6.52
N LYS A 149 -21.92 11.28 -7.24
CA LYS A 149 -22.98 10.44 -6.65
C LYS A 149 -22.40 9.08 -6.24
N PRO A 150 -22.74 8.58 -5.06
CA PRO A 150 -22.42 7.22 -4.67
C PRO A 150 -23.07 6.19 -5.60
N ALA A 151 -22.37 5.09 -5.90
CA ALA A 151 -22.91 3.97 -6.67
C ALA A 151 -23.92 3.11 -5.88
N TRP A 152 -23.93 3.26 -4.55
CA TRP A 152 -24.89 2.68 -3.61
C TRP A 152 -25.05 3.61 -2.40
N PRO A 153 -26.13 3.49 -1.61
CA PRO A 153 -26.27 4.25 -0.38
C PRO A 153 -25.09 4.02 0.56
N PRO A 154 -24.37 5.06 1.01
CA PRO A 154 -23.20 4.93 1.88
C PRO A 154 -23.49 4.09 3.13
N GLY A 155 -22.51 3.26 3.56
CA GLY A 155 -22.63 2.38 4.72
C GLY A 155 -23.47 1.10 4.50
N THR A 156 -24.14 0.92 3.33
CA THR A 156 -24.94 -0.29 3.06
C THR A 156 -24.16 -1.43 2.41
N ARG A 157 -23.06 -1.12 1.75
CA ARG A 157 -22.18 -2.04 1.04
C ARG A 157 -20.77 -1.49 1.11
N HIS A 158 -19.77 -2.33 0.79
CA HIS A 158 -18.43 -1.86 0.52
C HIS A 158 -17.94 -2.31 -0.85
N GLY A 159 -16.94 -1.64 -1.38
CA GLY A 159 -16.31 -1.98 -2.64
C GLY A 159 -15.07 -1.13 -2.87
N TYR A 160 -14.00 -1.78 -3.29
CA TYR A 160 -12.69 -1.18 -3.44
C TYR A 160 -12.70 0.06 -4.33
N HIS A 161 -12.48 1.23 -3.74
CA HIS A 161 -12.36 2.51 -4.45
C HIS A 161 -10.98 2.57 -5.11
N THR A 162 -10.81 1.87 -6.23
CA THR A 162 -9.55 1.52 -6.87
C THR A 162 -8.59 2.72 -7.01
N MET A 163 -9.08 3.80 -7.62
CA MET A 163 -8.31 5.03 -7.86
C MET A 163 -8.88 6.23 -7.10
N SER A 164 -10.20 6.31 -7.00
CA SER A 164 -10.90 7.48 -6.46
C SER A 164 -10.58 7.75 -4.99
N ILE A 165 -10.32 6.70 -4.17
CA ILE A 165 -9.99 6.89 -2.75
C ILE A 165 -8.82 7.83 -2.53
N GLY A 166 -7.81 7.77 -3.40
CA GLY A 166 -6.65 8.63 -3.29
C GLY A 166 -6.98 10.10 -3.47
N LEU A 167 -7.88 10.42 -4.38
CA LEU A 167 -8.32 11.80 -4.59
C LEU A 167 -9.09 12.32 -3.36
N TYR A 168 -9.91 11.48 -2.73
CA TYR A 168 -10.60 11.83 -1.48
C TYR A 168 -9.63 11.96 -0.30
N MET A 169 -8.65 11.08 -0.16
CA MET A 169 -7.60 11.17 0.86
C MET A 169 -6.78 12.45 0.71
N GLN A 170 -6.41 12.79 -0.53
CA GLN A 170 -5.71 14.01 -0.88
C GLN A 170 -6.47 15.25 -0.43
N GLU A 171 -7.75 15.33 -0.79
CA GLU A 171 -8.59 16.50 -0.45
C GLU A 171 -8.84 16.59 1.06
N LEU A 172 -9.05 15.46 1.76
CA LEU A 172 -9.18 15.46 3.21
C LEU A 172 -7.95 16.07 3.89
N ILE A 173 -6.74 15.65 3.52
CA ILE A 173 -5.51 16.22 4.09
C ILE A 173 -5.42 17.72 3.78
N ARG A 174 -5.68 18.14 2.54
CA ARG A 174 -5.64 19.54 2.14
C ARG A 174 -6.60 20.42 2.97
N ARG A 175 -7.73 19.85 3.43
CA ARG A 175 -8.73 20.56 4.25
C ARG A 175 -8.40 20.60 5.73
N VAL A 176 -7.72 19.59 6.25
CA VAL A 176 -7.47 19.46 7.69
C VAL A 176 -6.08 19.89 8.10
N ASP A 177 -5.11 19.90 7.19
CA ASP A 177 -3.76 20.39 7.49
C ASP A 177 -3.76 21.91 7.68
N PRO A 178 -3.36 22.42 8.86
CA PRO A 178 -3.30 23.86 9.10
C PRO A 178 -2.39 24.64 8.16
N ALA A 179 -1.40 23.96 7.54
CA ALA A 179 -0.51 24.56 6.56
C ALA A 179 -1.02 24.44 5.11
N GLY A 180 -2.17 23.76 4.89
CA GLY A 180 -2.76 23.58 3.57
C GLY A 180 -1.92 22.72 2.62
N ARG A 181 -1.03 21.87 3.15
CA ARG A 181 -0.20 20.97 2.36
C ARG A 181 -1.03 19.90 1.67
N THR A 182 -0.53 19.45 0.54
CA THR A 182 -1.04 18.24 -0.09
C THR A 182 -0.67 17.01 0.72
N LEU A 183 -1.30 15.86 0.46
CA LEU A 183 -0.97 14.62 1.16
C LEU A 183 0.49 14.20 0.90
N GLY A 184 0.98 14.33 -0.35
CA GLY A 184 2.37 14.01 -0.69
C GLY A 184 3.36 14.91 0.03
N GLN A 185 3.08 16.21 0.16
CA GLN A 185 3.91 17.17 0.90
C GLN A 185 3.92 16.81 2.40
N LEU A 186 2.75 16.60 3.01
CA LEU A 186 2.66 16.22 4.42
C LEU A 186 3.37 14.88 4.70
N PHE A 187 3.17 13.88 3.83
CA PHE A 187 3.88 12.60 3.92
C PHE A 187 5.40 12.81 3.86
N HIS A 188 5.88 13.58 2.90
CA HIS A 188 7.30 13.84 2.72
C HIS A 188 7.92 14.52 3.94
N GLU A 189 7.32 15.62 4.41
CA GLU A 189 7.85 16.42 5.51
C GLU A 189 7.73 15.73 6.87
N ALA A 190 6.60 15.06 7.13
CA ALA A 190 6.27 14.57 8.47
C ALA A 190 6.52 13.07 8.66
N ILE A 191 6.73 12.30 7.59
CA ILE A 191 6.98 10.85 7.65
C ILE A 191 8.28 10.50 6.93
N ALA A 192 8.40 10.86 5.64
CA ALA A 192 9.54 10.41 4.84
C ALA A 192 10.85 11.02 5.30
N THR A 193 10.91 12.34 5.50
CA THR A 193 12.14 13.05 5.93
C THR A 193 12.63 12.61 7.31
N PRO A 194 11.78 12.57 8.36
CA PRO A 194 12.22 12.14 9.68
C PRO A 194 12.76 10.69 9.71
N LEU A 195 12.20 9.82 8.89
CA LEU A 195 12.59 8.40 8.82
C LEU A 195 13.66 8.12 7.76
N GLY A 196 14.09 9.10 6.98
CA GLY A 196 15.05 8.94 5.89
C GLY A 196 14.52 8.05 4.76
N LEU A 197 13.21 8.14 4.42
CA LEU A 197 12.59 7.27 3.43
C LEU A 197 12.77 7.79 2.01
N GLU A 198 13.26 6.93 1.14
CA GLU A 198 13.26 7.16 -0.31
C GLU A 198 11.93 6.68 -0.90
N PHE A 199 10.87 7.42 -0.63
CA PHE A 199 9.52 7.20 -1.14
C PHE A 199 8.82 8.54 -1.39
N TYR A 200 8.18 8.66 -2.55
CA TYR A 200 7.55 9.88 -3.01
C TYR A 200 6.12 9.61 -3.49
N ILE A 201 5.18 10.43 -3.07
CA ILE A 201 3.84 10.56 -3.65
C ILE A 201 3.85 11.89 -4.42
N GLY A 202 3.95 11.80 -5.76
CA GLY A 202 4.39 12.94 -6.57
C GLY A 202 5.93 12.99 -6.65
N LEU A 203 6.50 12.35 -7.69
CA LEU A 203 7.95 12.22 -7.86
C LEU A 203 8.59 13.58 -8.16
N PRO A 204 9.55 14.06 -7.34
CA PRO A 204 10.28 15.29 -7.59
C PRO A 204 11.09 15.25 -8.89
N ALA A 205 11.24 16.42 -9.54
CA ALA A 205 11.98 16.53 -10.79
C ALA A 205 13.49 16.24 -10.63
N GLU A 206 14.00 16.47 -9.43
CA GLU A 206 15.43 16.32 -9.08
C GLU A 206 15.87 14.86 -9.00
N ILE A 207 14.94 13.92 -8.85
CA ILE A 207 15.28 12.50 -8.79
C ILE A 207 15.80 12.04 -10.16
N PRO A 208 17.06 11.55 -10.26
CA PRO A 208 17.62 11.12 -11.54
C PRO A 208 16.89 9.93 -12.15
N GLY A 209 16.74 9.90 -13.46
CA GLY A 209 16.07 8.81 -14.19
C GLY A 209 16.76 7.45 -14.00
N GLU A 210 18.06 7.45 -13.77
CA GLU A 210 18.86 6.24 -13.51
C GLU A 210 18.49 5.56 -12.19
N ARG A 211 17.77 6.24 -11.32
CA ARG A 211 17.26 5.66 -10.08
C ARG A 211 15.89 5.00 -10.25
N LEU A 212 15.25 5.17 -11.39
CA LEU A 212 13.91 4.65 -11.66
C LEU A 212 13.99 3.32 -12.42
N ALA A 213 13.24 2.34 -11.95
CA ALA A 213 13.05 1.09 -12.69
C ALA A 213 11.89 1.24 -13.69
N GLU A 214 12.10 0.75 -14.91
CA GLU A 214 11.05 0.66 -15.94
C GLU A 214 10.08 -0.46 -15.57
N LEU A 215 8.79 -0.13 -15.45
CA LEU A 215 7.75 -1.07 -15.10
C LEU A 215 7.27 -1.83 -16.36
N LYS A 216 7.43 -3.14 -16.36
CA LYS A 216 6.83 -4.03 -17.37
C LYS A 216 5.37 -4.28 -16.99
N THR A 217 4.47 -3.59 -17.68
CA THR A 217 3.03 -3.75 -17.50
C THR A 217 2.53 -5.13 -17.95
N LEU A 218 1.33 -5.49 -17.54
CA LEU A 218 0.68 -6.73 -17.92
C LEU A 218 0.45 -6.80 -19.44
N SER A 219 1.01 -7.80 -20.11
CA SER A 219 0.70 -8.06 -21.52
C SER A 219 -0.65 -8.76 -21.66
N ARG A 220 -1.33 -8.53 -22.79
CA ARG A 220 -2.60 -9.21 -23.10
C ARG A 220 -2.46 -10.74 -23.08
N THR A 221 -1.35 -11.27 -23.59
CA THR A 221 -1.04 -12.71 -23.56
C THR A 221 -0.90 -13.23 -22.12
N ARG A 222 -0.24 -12.49 -21.23
CA ARG A 222 -0.10 -12.88 -19.83
C ARG A 222 -1.44 -12.83 -19.10
N ALA A 223 -2.27 -11.82 -19.37
CA ALA A 223 -3.62 -11.74 -18.85
C ALA A 223 -4.46 -12.96 -19.28
N LEU A 224 -4.38 -13.37 -20.54
CA LEU A 224 -5.06 -14.59 -21.03
C LEU A 224 -4.57 -15.86 -20.32
N LEU A 225 -3.26 -16.01 -20.11
CA LEU A 225 -2.68 -17.15 -19.39
C LEU A 225 -3.06 -17.19 -17.90
N ALA A 226 -3.40 -16.04 -17.30
CA ALA A 226 -3.84 -15.96 -15.92
C ALA A 226 -5.34 -16.26 -15.74
N LEU A 227 -6.14 -16.27 -16.81
CA LEU A 227 -7.59 -16.49 -16.74
C LEU A 227 -7.98 -17.78 -15.99
N PRO A 228 -7.32 -18.94 -16.21
CA PRO A 228 -7.68 -20.17 -15.51
C PRO A 228 -7.44 -20.12 -13.99
N THR A 229 -6.52 -19.25 -13.52
CA THR A 229 -6.16 -19.11 -12.09
C THR A 229 -6.87 -17.94 -11.43
N THR A 230 -7.57 -17.10 -12.21
CA THR A 230 -8.31 -15.96 -11.70
C THR A 230 -9.65 -16.43 -11.12
N PRO A 231 -9.98 -16.06 -9.87
CA PRO A 231 -11.29 -16.40 -9.30
C PRO A 231 -12.45 -16.01 -10.20
N SER A 232 -13.38 -16.93 -10.43
CA SER A 232 -14.51 -16.77 -11.36
C SER A 232 -15.34 -15.48 -11.16
N PRO A 233 -15.65 -15.04 -9.91
CA PRO A 233 -16.37 -13.77 -9.71
C PRO A 233 -15.57 -12.56 -10.18
N LEU A 234 -14.26 -12.51 -9.90
CA LEU A 234 -13.39 -11.43 -10.36
C LEU A 234 -13.24 -11.44 -11.88
N LEU A 235 -13.08 -12.63 -12.48
CA LEU A 235 -12.98 -12.77 -13.93
C LEU A 235 -14.22 -12.19 -14.62
N LYS A 236 -15.41 -12.45 -14.08
CA LYS A 236 -16.67 -11.85 -14.58
C LYS A 236 -16.61 -10.32 -14.53
N LYS A 237 -16.07 -9.74 -13.44
CA LYS A 237 -15.92 -8.27 -13.31
C LYS A 237 -14.89 -7.71 -14.29
N ILE A 238 -13.79 -8.42 -14.55
CA ILE A 238 -12.77 -8.01 -15.52
C ILE A 238 -13.31 -8.05 -16.95
N LEU A 239 -14.08 -9.09 -17.31
CA LEU A 239 -14.60 -9.28 -18.68
C LEU A 239 -15.82 -8.40 -18.97
N ALA A 240 -16.62 -8.05 -17.98
CA ALA A 240 -17.82 -7.24 -18.18
C ALA A 240 -17.45 -5.77 -18.49
N PRO A 241 -17.79 -5.24 -19.68
CA PRO A 241 -17.37 -3.88 -20.10
C PRO A 241 -17.82 -2.77 -19.14
N ASN A 242 -19.02 -2.92 -18.58
CA ASN A 242 -19.63 -1.91 -17.70
C ASN A 242 -19.49 -2.23 -16.21
N SER A 243 -18.62 -3.17 -15.82
CA SER A 243 -18.39 -3.48 -14.42
C SER A 243 -17.83 -2.28 -13.65
N LEU A 244 -18.17 -2.20 -12.36
CA LEU A 244 -17.60 -1.18 -11.48
C LEU A 244 -16.08 -1.26 -11.47
N LEU A 245 -15.49 -2.46 -11.48
CA LEU A 245 -14.05 -2.65 -11.51
C LEU A 245 -13.41 -1.99 -12.73
N ARG A 246 -13.85 -2.33 -13.93
CA ARG A 246 -13.28 -1.73 -15.16
C ARG A 246 -13.44 -0.22 -15.20
N ARG A 247 -14.63 0.26 -14.88
CA ARG A 247 -14.90 1.70 -14.87
C ARG A 247 -14.06 2.44 -13.82
N SER A 248 -13.87 1.85 -12.63
CA SER A 248 -13.06 2.46 -11.56
C SER A 248 -11.56 2.48 -11.87
N MET A 249 -11.07 1.61 -12.75
CA MET A 249 -9.66 1.59 -13.19
C MET A 249 -9.37 2.59 -14.34
N LEU A 250 -10.38 3.02 -15.07
CA LEU A 250 -10.24 3.88 -16.27
C LEU A 250 -10.36 5.37 -15.95
N LEU A 251 -10.05 5.78 -14.73
CA LEU A 251 -10.21 7.18 -14.30
C LEU A 251 -9.24 8.14 -15.00
N ALA A 252 -8.04 7.68 -15.34
CA ALA A 252 -7.03 8.45 -16.05
C ALA A 252 -6.12 7.55 -16.86
N ASP A 253 -5.59 8.05 -17.97
CA ASP A 253 -4.52 7.40 -18.72
C ASP A 253 -3.17 7.79 -18.12
N LEU A 254 -2.66 6.95 -17.22
CA LEU A 254 -1.39 7.13 -16.56
C LEU A 254 -0.39 6.09 -17.08
N ASP A 255 0.76 6.56 -17.51
CA ASP A 255 1.92 5.70 -17.82
C ASP A 255 2.90 5.76 -16.64
N MET A 256 3.09 4.65 -15.95
CA MET A 256 4.01 4.53 -14.80
C MET A 256 5.49 4.56 -15.20
N ASN A 257 5.79 4.63 -16.51
CA ASN A 257 7.12 4.90 -17.04
C ASN A 257 7.31 6.36 -17.51
N ASP A 258 6.23 7.16 -17.48
CA ASP A 258 6.29 8.59 -17.80
C ASP A 258 6.41 9.44 -16.52
N ARG A 259 7.51 10.19 -16.41
CA ARG A 259 7.74 11.10 -15.28
C ARG A 259 6.61 12.11 -15.05
N ARG A 260 5.92 12.52 -16.10
CA ARG A 260 4.77 13.44 -15.98
C ARG A 260 3.62 12.81 -15.22
N SER A 261 3.41 11.49 -15.40
CA SER A 261 2.44 10.71 -14.63
C SER A 261 2.91 10.50 -13.18
N LEU A 262 4.21 10.21 -12.98
CA LEU A 262 4.78 9.99 -11.65
C LEU A 262 4.86 11.28 -10.81
N ALA A 263 4.96 12.46 -11.46
CA ALA A 263 4.99 13.75 -10.78
C ALA A 263 3.62 14.20 -10.22
N ILE A 264 2.52 13.53 -10.61
CA ILE A 264 1.20 13.81 -10.05
C ILE A 264 1.08 13.11 -8.69
N GLU A 265 0.50 13.78 -7.71
CA GLU A 265 0.15 13.18 -6.44
C GLU A 265 -1.14 12.37 -6.56
N LEU A 266 -1.05 11.14 -7.06
CA LEU A 266 -2.18 10.21 -7.06
C LEU A 266 -2.00 9.21 -5.93
N THR A 267 -2.46 9.56 -4.75
CA THR A 267 -2.22 8.82 -3.49
C THR A 267 -2.79 7.41 -3.47
N ALA A 268 -3.56 7.03 -4.51
CA ALA A 268 -4.06 5.68 -4.70
C ALA A 268 -3.12 4.75 -5.48
N GLY A 269 -2.09 5.26 -6.21
CA GLY A 269 -1.50 4.33 -7.14
C GLY A 269 -0.17 4.66 -7.81
N ASN A 270 0.41 5.83 -7.64
CA ASN A 270 1.64 6.18 -8.34
C ASN A 270 2.82 6.57 -7.44
N GLY A 271 2.78 6.18 -6.17
CA GLY A 271 3.93 6.32 -5.30
C GLY A 271 5.15 5.59 -5.87
N VAL A 272 6.31 6.22 -5.72
CA VAL A 272 7.61 5.73 -6.23
C VAL A 272 8.59 5.61 -5.08
N GLY A 273 9.20 4.44 -4.91
CA GLY A 273 10.14 4.28 -3.82
C GLY A 273 10.84 2.93 -3.76
N THR A 274 11.63 2.73 -2.72
CA THR A 274 12.37 1.51 -2.44
C THR A 274 11.58 0.58 -1.50
N ALA A 275 11.82 -0.73 -1.58
CA ALA A 275 11.27 -1.68 -0.61
C ALA A 275 11.67 -1.32 0.83
N ARG A 276 12.91 -0.88 1.02
CA ARG A 276 13.43 -0.47 2.32
C ARG A 276 12.64 0.66 2.94
N ALA A 277 12.29 1.68 2.16
CA ALA A 277 11.50 2.81 2.62
C ALA A 277 10.10 2.37 3.08
N ILE A 278 9.45 1.54 2.29
CA ILE A 278 8.11 1.02 2.63
C ILE A 278 8.18 0.16 3.89
N ALA A 279 9.12 -0.81 3.95
CA ALA A 279 9.29 -1.68 5.11
C ALA A 279 9.61 -0.91 6.39
N ARG A 280 10.44 0.15 6.32
CA ARG A 280 10.76 1.02 7.47
C ARG A 280 9.54 1.76 7.97
N ALA A 281 8.75 2.36 7.06
CA ALA A 281 7.50 3.03 7.44
C ALA A 281 6.54 2.08 8.18
N TYR A 282 6.34 0.88 7.64
CA TYR A 282 5.50 -0.13 8.27
C TYR A 282 6.08 -0.64 9.59
N ALA A 283 7.41 -0.73 9.73
CA ALA A 283 8.06 -1.14 10.97
C ALA A 283 7.83 -0.14 12.11
N VAL A 284 7.91 1.16 11.82
CA VAL A 284 7.59 2.21 12.80
C VAL A 284 6.14 2.07 13.27
N PHE A 285 5.22 1.85 12.34
CA PHE A 285 3.81 1.64 12.67
C PHE A 285 3.56 0.30 13.39
N ALA A 286 4.32 -0.76 13.09
CA ALA A 286 4.23 -2.03 13.82
C ALA A 286 4.67 -1.88 15.30
N ASP A 287 5.58 -0.95 15.58
CA ASP A 287 6.04 -0.61 16.94
C ASP A 287 5.21 0.52 17.61
N GLY A 288 4.01 0.82 17.10
CA GLY A 288 3.09 1.79 17.68
C GLY A 288 3.19 3.21 17.12
N GLY A 289 4.17 3.50 16.26
CA GLY A 289 4.31 4.78 15.57
C GLY A 289 4.76 5.96 16.44
N ALA A 290 5.22 5.73 17.67
CA ALA A 290 5.62 6.79 18.59
C ALA A 290 6.72 7.71 18.03
N GLU A 291 7.64 7.16 17.23
CA GLU A 291 8.70 7.90 16.52
C GLU A 291 8.13 9.02 15.62
N LEU A 292 6.90 8.86 15.14
CA LEU A 292 6.18 9.84 14.30
C LEU A 292 5.10 10.61 15.08
N GLY A 293 4.97 10.40 16.39
CA GLY A 293 3.94 11.03 17.20
C GLY A 293 2.54 10.42 17.00
N ILE A 294 2.46 9.17 16.54
CA ILE A 294 1.18 8.44 16.50
C ILE A 294 0.72 8.18 17.94
N THR A 295 -0.50 8.63 18.26
CA THR A 295 -1.05 8.43 19.59
C THR A 295 -1.51 6.98 19.81
N PRO A 296 -1.50 6.47 21.07
CA PRO A 296 -2.04 5.15 21.39
C PRO A 296 -3.50 4.96 20.92
N LYS A 297 -4.33 6.00 20.96
CA LYS A 297 -5.70 5.98 20.46
C LYS A 297 -5.76 5.75 18.96
N THR A 298 -4.97 6.48 18.18
CA THR A 298 -4.88 6.29 16.72
C THR A 298 -4.34 4.92 16.39
N PHE A 299 -3.28 4.48 17.07
CA PHE A 299 -2.71 3.15 16.85
C PHE A 299 -3.72 2.04 17.15
N ALA A 300 -4.48 2.13 18.24
CA ALA A 300 -5.56 1.20 18.54
C ALA A 300 -6.63 1.17 17.44
N SER A 301 -7.00 2.34 16.89
CA SER A 301 -7.95 2.41 15.76
C SER A 301 -7.40 1.75 14.49
N VAL A 302 -6.12 2.01 14.16
CA VAL A 302 -5.47 1.42 12.98
C VAL A 302 -5.32 -0.10 13.11
N THR A 303 -5.07 -0.62 14.30
CA THR A 303 -4.85 -2.05 14.55
C THR A 303 -6.13 -2.82 14.91
N ALA A 304 -7.24 -2.14 15.20
CA ALA A 304 -8.51 -2.80 15.46
C ALA A 304 -8.94 -3.67 14.26
N PRO A 305 -9.37 -4.91 14.47
CA PRO A 305 -9.95 -5.72 13.41
C PRO A 305 -11.10 -4.97 12.72
N PRO A 306 -11.26 -5.08 11.39
CA PRO A 306 -12.35 -4.43 10.70
C PRO A 306 -13.69 -5.07 11.10
N GLU A 307 -14.66 -4.26 11.44
CA GLU A 307 -16.05 -4.70 11.60
C GLU A 307 -16.72 -4.73 10.22
N VAL A 308 -16.42 -5.74 9.42
CA VAL A 308 -17.00 -5.88 8.08
C VAL A 308 -18.24 -6.76 8.16
N ALA A 309 -19.40 -6.13 8.31
CA ALA A 309 -20.67 -6.84 8.35
C ALA A 309 -20.99 -7.60 7.03
N ARG A 310 -20.38 -7.20 5.92
CA ARG A 310 -20.59 -7.77 4.59
C ARG A 310 -19.25 -7.85 3.85
N PRO A 311 -18.55 -8.99 3.90
CA PRO A 311 -17.20 -9.09 3.32
C PRO A 311 -17.15 -9.05 1.78
N LEU A 312 -18.28 -9.29 1.08
CA LEU A 312 -18.31 -9.26 -0.38
C LEU A 312 -18.08 -7.85 -0.91
N ASP A 313 -16.99 -7.66 -1.61
CA ASP A 313 -16.63 -6.41 -2.29
C ASP A 313 -17.39 -6.28 -3.62
N GLU A 314 -18.21 -5.24 -3.75
CA GLU A 314 -19.06 -5.01 -4.93
C GLU A 314 -18.24 -4.72 -6.20
N VAL A 315 -17.02 -4.24 -6.05
CA VAL A 315 -16.12 -3.93 -7.17
C VAL A 315 -15.31 -5.15 -7.58
N LEU A 316 -14.68 -5.84 -6.61
CA LEU A 316 -13.84 -7.01 -6.87
C LEU A 316 -14.65 -8.29 -7.09
N GLY A 317 -15.85 -8.39 -6.49
CA GLY A 317 -16.66 -9.61 -6.48
C GLY A 317 -16.09 -10.73 -5.62
N LEU A 318 -15.18 -10.41 -4.72
CA LEU A 318 -14.50 -11.29 -3.77
C LEU A 318 -14.58 -10.69 -2.37
N PRO A 319 -14.44 -11.48 -1.30
CA PRO A 319 -14.31 -10.92 0.03
C PRO A 319 -13.08 -9.99 0.13
N SER A 320 -13.25 -8.85 0.80
CA SER A 320 -12.15 -7.94 1.14
C SER A 320 -12.41 -7.28 2.49
N TYR A 321 -11.33 -6.93 3.18
CA TYR A 321 -11.37 -6.44 4.55
C TYR A 321 -10.57 -5.14 4.64
N PHE A 322 -11.20 -4.00 4.34
CA PHE A 322 -10.55 -2.69 4.42
C PHE A 322 -10.95 -1.97 5.70
N SER A 323 -9.99 -1.30 6.33
CA SER A 323 -10.21 -0.40 7.45
C SER A 323 -9.20 0.73 7.42
N LEU A 324 -9.68 1.97 7.55
CA LEU A 324 -8.86 3.19 7.63
C LEU A 324 -7.81 3.30 6.51
N GLY A 325 -8.14 2.83 5.29
CA GLY A 325 -7.28 2.88 4.10
C GLY A 325 -6.33 1.70 3.94
N PHE A 326 -6.30 0.76 4.88
CA PHE A 326 -5.48 -0.45 4.82
C PHE A 326 -6.31 -1.69 4.50
N LEU A 327 -5.72 -2.63 3.75
CA LEU A 327 -6.18 -4.00 3.70
C LEU A 327 -5.82 -4.70 5.02
N ARG A 328 -6.72 -5.56 5.50
CA ARG A 328 -6.59 -6.33 6.73
C ARG A 328 -6.60 -7.83 6.42
N PRO A 329 -5.95 -8.67 7.24
CA PRO A 329 -6.17 -10.10 7.20
C PRO A 329 -7.64 -10.46 7.44
N GLY A 330 -8.09 -11.52 6.81
CA GLY A 330 -9.42 -12.09 6.98
C GLY A 330 -9.42 -13.54 6.54
N PRO A 331 -10.55 -14.24 6.58
CA PRO A 331 -10.64 -15.66 6.22
C PRO A 331 -10.04 -15.99 4.84
N ASP A 332 -10.18 -15.08 3.87
CA ASP A 332 -9.77 -15.29 2.48
C ASP A 332 -8.49 -14.49 2.12
N VAL A 333 -7.95 -13.70 3.05
CA VAL A 333 -6.77 -12.84 2.84
C VAL A 333 -5.80 -13.04 3.99
N SER A 334 -4.74 -13.82 3.77
CA SER A 334 -3.80 -14.19 4.81
C SER A 334 -2.46 -13.46 4.65
N PHE A 335 -2.14 -12.59 5.60
CA PHE A 335 -0.81 -12.04 5.85
C PHE A 335 -0.71 -11.60 7.31
N GLY A 336 0.53 -11.45 7.81
CA GLY A 336 0.73 -11.16 9.23
C GLY A 336 0.54 -12.38 10.12
N SER A 337 0.78 -12.23 11.41
CA SER A 337 0.63 -13.27 12.44
C SER A 337 -0.73 -13.22 13.14
N SER A 338 -1.48 -12.13 12.96
CA SER A 338 -2.77 -11.91 13.62
C SER A 338 -3.68 -10.97 12.81
N PRO A 339 -4.97 -10.87 13.17
CA PRO A 339 -5.91 -9.90 12.57
C PRO A 339 -5.51 -8.43 12.79
N ARG A 340 -4.54 -8.15 13.66
CA ARG A 340 -4.04 -6.79 13.91
C ARG A 340 -3.08 -6.30 12.83
N ALA A 341 -2.56 -7.18 11.96
CA ALA A 341 -1.74 -6.79 10.82
C ALA A 341 -2.53 -5.91 9.84
N PHE A 342 -1.84 -5.01 9.15
CA PHE A 342 -2.43 -4.12 8.16
C PHE A 342 -1.41 -3.75 7.07
N GLY A 343 -1.88 -3.58 5.84
CA GLY A 343 -0.99 -3.33 4.72
C GLY A 343 -1.71 -2.85 3.47
N ALA A 344 -0.97 -2.77 2.38
CA ALA A 344 -1.51 -2.40 1.08
C ALA A 344 -0.80 -3.17 -0.04
N PRO A 345 -1.48 -4.08 -0.73
CA PRO A 345 -0.97 -4.70 -1.95
C PRO A 345 -1.11 -3.75 -3.13
N GLY A 346 -0.18 -3.84 -4.06
CA GLY A 346 -0.20 -3.14 -5.34
C GLY A 346 -0.40 -4.06 -6.52
N ALA A 347 -1.13 -3.58 -7.52
CA ALA A 347 -1.28 -4.31 -8.78
C ALA A 347 0.10 -4.69 -9.35
N GLY A 348 0.23 -5.95 -9.75
CA GLY A 348 1.47 -6.46 -10.31
C GLY A 348 2.37 -7.19 -9.33
N GLY A 349 2.11 -7.12 -8.00
CA GLY A 349 2.78 -7.92 -6.99
C GLY A 349 3.55 -7.15 -5.91
N SER A 350 3.63 -5.80 -5.96
CA SER A 350 4.19 -5.05 -4.83
C SER A 350 3.32 -5.22 -3.59
N PHE A 351 3.94 -5.28 -2.42
CA PHE A 351 3.22 -5.40 -1.16
C PHE A 351 4.04 -4.80 -0.01
N GLY A 352 3.36 -4.08 0.88
CA GLY A 352 3.92 -3.64 2.14
C GLY A 352 2.92 -3.82 3.27
N PHE A 353 3.38 -4.25 4.46
CA PHE A 353 2.52 -4.40 5.62
C PHE A 353 3.28 -4.26 6.95
N ALA A 354 2.53 -3.93 7.99
CA ALA A 354 2.91 -3.97 9.39
C ALA A 354 2.24 -5.15 10.09
N ASP A 355 2.98 -5.83 10.95
CA ASP A 355 2.47 -6.83 11.88
C ASP A 355 2.87 -6.41 13.31
N PRO A 356 1.97 -5.77 14.06
CA PRO A 356 2.27 -5.30 15.41
C PRO A 356 2.61 -6.42 16.39
N ASP A 357 1.97 -7.59 16.28
CA ASP A 357 2.19 -8.69 17.22
C ASP A 357 3.54 -9.38 17.00
N ALA A 358 4.01 -9.42 15.76
CA ALA A 358 5.36 -9.86 15.44
C ALA A 358 6.40 -8.72 15.53
N ARG A 359 6.00 -7.46 15.67
CA ARG A 359 6.84 -6.26 15.57
C ARG A 359 7.63 -6.23 14.27
N LEU A 360 6.89 -6.44 13.14
CA LEU A 360 7.45 -6.62 11.81
C LEU A 360 6.92 -5.58 10.84
N GLY A 361 7.82 -4.92 10.12
CA GLY A 361 7.53 -4.19 8.90
C GLY A 361 8.16 -4.88 7.71
N TYR A 362 7.41 -5.07 6.65
CA TYR A 362 7.83 -5.82 5.46
C TYR A 362 7.45 -5.08 4.19
N ALA A 363 8.27 -5.21 3.15
CA ALA A 363 7.90 -4.82 1.80
C ALA A 363 8.63 -5.63 0.73
N TYR A 364 7.92 -5.86 -0.37
CA TYR A 364 8.43 -6.40 -1.63
C TYR A 364 7.99 -5.48 -2.77
N VAL A 365 8.92 -5.14 -3.67
CA VAL A 365 8.66 -4.37 -4.88
C VAL A 365 9.35 -5.01 -6.09
N MET A 366 8.78 -4.84 -7.28
CA MET A 366 9.27 -5.44 -8.51
C MET A 366 8.99 -4.54 -9.71
N ASN A 367 9.70 -4.74 -10.81
CA ASN A 367 9.41 -4.03 -12.06
C ASN A 367 8.74 -4.88 -13.15
N LYS A 368 8.43 -6.14 -12.86
CA LYS A 368 7.60 -6.98 -13.74
C LYS A 368 6.26 -7.23 -13.07
N MET A 369 5.21 -6.58 -13.57
CA MET A 369 3.85 -6.85 -13.12
C MET A 369 3.40 -8.26 -13.49
N ASP A 370 2.71 -8.93 -12.56
CA ASP A 370 2.03 -10.20 -12.82
C ASP A 370 0.57 -10.13 -12.32
N PHE A 371 -0.24 -11.14 -12.63
CA PHE A 371 -1.67 -11.13 -12.41
C PHE A 371 -2.04 -11.98 -11.18
N TYR A 372 -1.62 -11.52 -9.99
CA TYR A 372 -2.00 -12.12 -8.71
C TYR A 372 -2.64 -11.05 -7.84
N LEU A 373 -3.82 -11.32 -7.29
CA LEU A 373 -4.47 -10.43 -6.31
C LEU A 373 -3.95 -10.68 -4.90
N SER A 374 -3.64 -11.92 -4.60
CA SER A 374 -3.07 -12.40 -3.36
C SER A 374 -2.12 -13.55 -3.69
N ASP A 375 -1.26 -13.87 -2.76
CA ASP A 375 -0.38 -15.04 -2.84
C ASP A 375 0.48 -15.10 -4.11
N ASP A 376 1.01 -13.95 -4.54
CA ASP A 376 1.98 -13.91 -5.63
C ASP A 376 3.13 -14.89 -5.34
N PRO A 377 3.41 -15.85 -6.23
CA PRO A 377 4.44 -16.87 -5.99
C PRO A 377 5.86 -16.31 -5.84
N ARG A 378 6.06 -15.03 -6.15
CA ARG A 378 7.33 -14.31 -5.92
C ARG A 378 7.40 -13.72 -4.52
N GLU A 379 6.27 -13.24 -3.98
CA GLU A 379 6.19 -12.56 -2.68
C GLU A 379 5.90 -13.54 -1.52
N LYS A 380 4.88 -14.39 -1.65
CA LYS A 380 4.41 -15.28 -0.58
C LYS A 380 5.53 -16.14 0.03
N PRO A 381 6.39 -16.84 -0.75
CA PRO A 381 7.47 -17.63 -0.17
C PRO A 381 8.50 -16.82 0.61
N LEU A 382 8.74 -15.55 0.25
CA LEU A 382 9.62 -14.65 1.00
C LEU A 382 9.03 -14.37 2.38
N ARG A 383 7.76 -13.99 2.43
CA ARG A 383 7.01 -13.73 3.67
C ARG A 383 6.94 -14.96 4.55
N GLU A 384 6.65 -16.13 4.00
CA GLU A 384 6.64 -17.41 4.74
C GLU A 384 8.03 -17.77 5.28
N ALA A 385 9.10 -17.58 4.51
CA ALA A 385 10.47 -17.81 4.97
C ALA A 385 10.83 -16.87 6.13
N LEU A 386 10.39 -15.61 6.04
CA LEU A 386 10.58 -14.60 7.08
C LEU A 386 9.89 -15.02 8.40
N TYR A 387 8.61 -15.40 8.34
CA TYR A 387 7.88 -15.84 9.54
C TYR A 387 8.45 -17.14 10.15
N ARG A 388 8.90 -18.08 9.31
CA ARG A 388 9.61 -19.28 9.81
C ARG A 388 10.91 -18.93 10.54
N ALA A 389 11.65 -17.93 10.05
CA ALA A 389 12.87 -17.44 10.71
C ALA A 389 12.53 -16.77 12.05
N ILE A 390 11.55 -15.87 12.07
CA ILE A 390 11.07 -15.20 13.29
C ILE A 390 10.63 -16.20 14.34
N GLY A 391 9.86 -17.22 13.97
CA GLY A 391 9.39 -18.26 14.90
C GLY A 391 10.56 -19.02 15.54
N ARG A 392 11.57 -19.42 14.73
CA ARG A 392 12.77 -20.11 15.25
C ARG A 392 13.60 -19.23 16.19
N LEU A 393 13.80 -17.96 15.83
CA LEU A 393 14.59 -17.01 16.63
C LEU A 393 13.88 -16.62 17.92
N SER A 394 12.56 -16.45 17.90
CA SER A 394 11.76 -16.17 19.09
C SER A 394 11.76 -17.35 20.07
N ALA A 395 11.72 -18.59 19.57
CA ALA A 395 11.79 -19.79 20.42
C ALA A 395 13.18 -20.01 21.06
N ARG A 396 14.24 -19.41 20.49
CA ARG A 396 15.61 -19.49 21.02
C ARG A 396 15.96 -18.34 21.98
N ALA A 397 15.18 -17.26 21.97
CA ALA A 397 15.37 -16.18 22.94
C ALA A 397 15.02 -16.68 24.34
N PRO A 398 15.88 -16.52 25.38
CA PRO A 398 15.50 -16.84 26.74
C PRO A 398 14.24 -16.07 27.11
N ALA A 399 13.33 -16.71 27.85
CA ALA A 399 12.17 -16.02 28.40
C ALA A 399 12.66 -14.75 29.11
N PRO A 400 11.96 -13.59 29.00
CA PRO A 400 12.35 -12.43 29.75
C PRO A 400 12.38 -12.82 31.21
N GLU A 401 13.54 -12.70 31.85
CA GLU A 401 13.69 -12.93 33.27
C GLU A 401 12.64 -12.04 33.98
N LEU A 402 11.74 -12.66 34.73
CA LEU A 402 10.90 -12.06 35.71
C LEU A 402 11.79 -11.58 36.87
N ALA A 403 12.70 -10.66 36.60
CA ALA A 403 13.50 -9.97 37.59
C ALA A 403 12.70 -8.79 38.09
N GLY A 404 11.98 -8.98 39.16
CA GLY A 404 11.39 -7.86 39.86
C GLY A 404 10.10 -8.13 40.63
N ALA A 405 9.89 -9.30 41.17
CA ALA A 405 8.80 -9.50 42.14
C ALA A 405 9.23 -10.41 43.30
N LEU A 406 10.21 -9.98 44.08
CA LEU A 406 10.42 -10.41 45.46
C LEU A 406 11.33 -9.37 46.14
N GLY A 407 10.80 -8.19 46.41
CA GLY A 407 11.32 -7.27 47.40
C GLY A 407 10.83 -7.72 48.77
N LEU A 408 11.62 -8.53 49.46
CA LEU A 408 11.52 -8.73 50.88
C LEU A 408 12.78 -8.15 51.50
N SER A 409 12.63 -7.08 52.18
CA SER A 409 13.08 -6.61 53.51
C SER A 409 13.25 -5.09 53.54
#